data_b6899f3993a36ba5c85877a99ac99fdc
#
_entry.id   b6899f3993a36ba5c85877a99ac99fdc
#
_cell.length_a   1.000
_cell.length_b   1.000
_cell.length_c   1.000
_cell.angle_alpha   90.00
_cell.angle_beta   90.00
_cell.angle_gamma   90.00
#
_symmetry.space_group_name_H-M   'P 1'
#
loop_
_entity.id
_entity.type
_entity.pdbx_description
1 polymer ?
#
loop_
_entity_poly.entity_id
_entity_poly.type
_entity_poly.pdbx_seq_one_letter_code
_entity_poly.pdbx_strand_id
1 'polypeptide(L)'
;LQLVDETTIEADAGVSLARLALFAKNAGLSGLEFAHGIPGSLGGAVFMNAGAYGGEMKQVVEEVTALTESGIRRIPAQECDFGYRHSAFSDGKSVILGAKLHLSKGSSSEIDAKMAELMNRRKSSQPLEYPSAGSTFKRPTGYFAGTLIQETGLKGLTVGGAQVSEKHAGFIINIGGATCRDVCTLI
;
A
#
# COMPACT_ATOMS: atom_id res chain seq x y z
N LEU A 1 -10.10 15.02 4.37
CA LEU A 1 -9.52 15.00 3.03
C LEU A 1 -9.85 16.31 2.34
N GLN A 2 -8.86 17.16 2.10
CA GLN A 2 -9.01 18.50 1.54
C GLN A 2 -7.77 18.95 0.76
N LEU A 3 -7.94 19.89 -0.17
CA LEU A 3 -6.84 20.66 -0.76
C LEU A 3 -6.42 21.75 0.23
N VAL A 4 -5.13 21.87 0.48
CA VAL A 4 -4.51 22.93 1.28
C VAL A 4 -4.07 24.09 0.38
N ASP A 5 -3.57 23.74 -0.78
CA ASP A 5 -3.20 24.65 -1.87
C ASP A 5 -3.37 23.94 -3.24
N GLU A 6 -2.80 24.52 -4.31
CA GLU A 6 -2.96 24.00 -5.67
C GLU A 6 -2.36 22.62 -5.91
N THR A 7 -1.43 22.15 -5.07
CA THR A 7 -0.66 20.90 -5.23
C THR A 7 -0.60 20.04 -3.98
N THR A 8 -1.13 20.53 -2.85
CA THR A 8 -1.02 19.85 -1.56
C THR A 8 -2.39 19.37 -1.07
N ILE A 9 -2.47 18.08 -0.77
CA ILE A 9 -3.62 17.43 -0.16
C ILE A 9 -3.32 17.12 1.30
N GLU A 10 -4.23 17.47 2.21
CA GLU A 10 -4.23 17.01 3.59
C GLU A 10 -5.32 15.97 3.81
N ALA A 11 -4.98 14.86 4.45
CA ALA A 11 -5.92 13.77 4.71
C ALA A 11 -5.66 13.09 6.05
N ASP A 12 -6.75 12.66 6.70
CA ASP A 12 -6.70 11.87 7.91
C ASP A 12 -6.26 10.44 7.63
N ALA A 13 -5.64 9.79 8.62
CA ALA A 13 -5.07 8.45 8.51
C ALA A 13 -6.09 7.37 8.08
N GLY A 14 -7.38 7.55 8.39
CA GLY A 14 -8.45 6.62 8.04
C GLY A 14 -8.95 6.70 6.59
N VAL A 15 -8.51 7.69 5.81
CA VAL A 15 -8.90 7.82 4.40
C VAL A 15 -8.32 6.66 3.60
N SER A 16 -9.17 5.95 2.83
CA SER A 16 -8.70 4.87 1.96
C SER A 16 -7.84 5.40 0.82
N LEU A 17 -6.81 4.66 0.42
CA LEU A 17 -5.93 5.05 -0.68
C LEU A 17 -6.66 5.20 -2.01
N ALA A 18 -7.67 4.38 -2.26
CA ALA A 18 -8.52 4.51 -3.45
C ALA A 18 -9.25 5.86 -3.48
N ARG A 19 -9.85 6.27 -2.35
CA ARG A 19 -10.55 7.56 -2.23
C ARG A 19 -9.57 8.73 -2.36
N LEU A 20 -8.39 8.62 -1.75
CA LEU A 20 -7.34 9.63 -1.83
C LEU A 20 -6.85 9.82 -3.28
N ALA A 21 -6.55 8.72 -3.98
CA ALA A 21 -6.11 8.77 -5.37
C ALA A 21 -7.17 9.33 -6.32
N LEU A 22 -8.45 8.98 -6.12
CA LEU A 22 -9.56 9.56 -6.89
C LEU A 22 -9.74 11.06 -6.61
N PHE A 23 -9.57 11.48 -5.37
CA PHE A 23 -9.62 12.91 -5.01
C PHE A 23 -8.50 13.69 -5.69
N ALA A 24 -7.26 13.19 -5.67
CA ALA A 24 -6.12 13.79 -6.36
C ALA A 24 -6.36 13.90 -7.86
N LYS A 25 -6.82 12.81 -8.50
CA LYS A 25 -7.19 12.79 -9.91
C LYS A 25 -8.23 13.87 -10.24
N ASN A 26 -9.31 13.97 -9.47
CA ASN A 26 -10.39 14.95 -9.70
C ASN A 26 -9.90 16.39 -9.52
N ALA A 27 -8.84 16.61 -8.75
CA ALA A 27 -8.15 17.88 -8.60
C ALA A 27 -7.08 18.13 -9.69
N GLY A 28 -6.90 17.22 -10.66
CA GLY A 28 -5.86 17.31 -11.69
C GLY A 28 -4.44 17.14 -11.14
N LEU A 29 -4.29 16.33 -10.08
CA LEU A 29 -3.01 16.10 -9.40
C LEU A 29 -2.52 14.67 -9.62
N SER A 30 -1.31 14.55 -10.16
CA SER A 30 -0.57 13.31 -10.43
C SER A 30 0.39 12.98 -9.29
N GLY A 31 0.66 11.70 -9.07
CA GLY A 31 1.60 11.17 -8.06
C GLY A 31 1.01 10.08 -7.18
N LEU A 32 -0.33 9.88 -7.21
CA LEU A 32 -1.02 8.85 -6.43
C LEU A 32 -1.63 7.71 -7.27
N GLU A 33 -1.33 7.63 -8.55
CA GLU A 33 -1.87 6.59 -9.45
C GLU A 33 -1.50 5.19 -8.98
N PHE A 34 -0.29 5.00 -8.44
CA PHE A 34 0.18 3.72 -7.89
C PHE A 34 -0.65 3.25 -6.69
N ALA A 35 -1.21 4.20 -5.94
CA ALA A 35 -1.92 3.94 -4.69
C ALA A 35 -3.37 3.50 -4.90
N HIS A 36 -3.99 3.84 -6.04
CA HIS A 36 -5.42 3.59 -6.32
C HIS A 36 -5.85 2.13 -6.10
N GLY A 37 -5.03 1.17 -6.49
CA GLY A 37 -5.32 -0.25 -6.35
C GLY A 37 -4.77 -0.92 -5.08
N ILE A 38 -4.16 -0.18 -4.16
CA ILE A 38 -3.67 -0.73 -2.89
C ILE A 38 -4.82 -0.74 -1.87
N PRO A 39 -5.26 -1.91 -1.36
CA PRO A 39 -6.28 -1.96 -0.32
C PRO A 39 -5.67 -1.53 1.02
N GLY A 40 -6.10 -0.38 1.53
CA GLY A 40 -5.58 0.15 2.78
C GLY A 40 -5.93 1.62 3.00
N SER A 41 -5.58 2.14 4.17
CA SER A 41 -5.75 3.54 4.56
C SER A 41 -4.44 4.32 4.42
N LEU A 42 -4.53 5.65 4.41
CA LEU A 42 -3.38 6.55 4.37
C LEU A 42 -2.42 6.29 5.54
N GLY A 43 -2.93 6.14 6.77
CA GLY A 43 -2.07 5.87 7.93
C GLY A 43 -1.27 4.57 7.79
N GLY A 44 -1.92 3.48 7.35
CA GLY A 44 -1.23 2.22 7.07
C GLY A 44 -0.23 2.34 5.91
N ALA A 45 -0.54 3.15 4.90
CA ALA A 45 0.35 3.39 3.77
C ALA A 45 1.59 4.18 4.18
N VAL A 46 1.46 5.20 5.00
CA VAL A 46 2.59 5.97 5.58
C VAL A 46 3.43 5.06 6.47
N PHE A 47 2.79 4.31 7.38
CA PHE A 47 3.47 3.36 8.28
C PHE A 47 4.38 2.38 7.53
N MET A 48 3.90 1.82 6.43
CA MET A 48 4.61 0.81 5.63
C MET A 48 5.41 1.40 4.47
N ASN A 49 5.46 2.72 4.29
CA ASN A 49 5.91 3.31 3.04
C ASN A 49 5.36 2.51 1.84
N ALA A 50 4.04 2.39 1.78
CA ALA A 50 3.38 1.54 0.80
C ALA A 50 3.75 1.95 -0.62
N GLY A 51 3.99 0.97 -1.47
CA GLY A 51 4.37 1.23 -2.86
C GLY A 51 4.02 0.08 -3.78
N ALA A 52 3.80 0.43 -5.04
CA ALA A 52 3.53 -0.49 -6.13
C ALA A 52 3.96 0.15 -7.46
N TYR A 53 4.43 -0.67 -8.39
CA TYR A 53 4.73 -0.25 -9.77
C TYR A 53 5.69 0.94 -9.89
N GLY A 54 6.66 1.03 -8.98
CA GLY A 54 7.67 2.09 -8.96
C GLY A 54 7.27 3.35 -8.19
N GLY A 55 5.99 3.49 -7.78
CA GLY A 55 5.54 4.54 -6.86
C GLY A 55 5.56 4.08 -5.42
N GLU A 56 5.82 4.98 -4.48
CA GLU A 56 5.76 4.75 -3.03
C GLU A 56 5.45 6.04 -2.25
N MET A 57 4.94 5.90 -1.01
CA MET A 57 4.46 7.04 -0.23
C MET A 57 5.53 8.10 0.03
N LYS A 58 6.79 7.72 0.23
CA LYS A 58 7.89 8.68 0.45
C LYS A 58 8.08 9.68 -0.68
N GLN A 59 7.60 9.39 -1.88
CA GLN A 59 7.73 10.28 -3.04
C GLN A 59 6.74 11.45 -3.00
N VAL A 60 5.67 11.31 -2.22
CA VAL A 60 4.57 12.27 -2.18
C VAL A 60 4.26 12.80 -0.77
N VAL A 61 4.67 12.11 0.29
CA VAL A 61 4.49 12.59 1.67
C VAL A 61 5.42 13.78 1.91
N GLU A 62 4.84 14.89 2.36
CA GLU A 62 5.54 16.10 2.76
C GLU A 62 5.70 16.16 4.30
N GLU A 63 4.63 15.89 5.01
CA GLU A 63 4.54 15.96 6.47
C GLU A 63 3.56 14.93 7.02
N VAL A 64 3.88 14.31 8.14
CA VAL A 64 3.00 13.39 8.87
C VAL A 64 2.59 14.01 10.20
N THR A 65 1.30 14.04 10.49
CA THR A 65 0.77 14.34 11.81
C THR A 65 0.64 13.04 12.60
N ALA A 66 1.32 12.96 13.74
CA ALA A 66 1.31 11.77 14.59
C ALA A 66 1.14 12.11 16.07
N LEU A 67 0.45 11.25 16.82
CA LEU A 67 0.44 11.25 18.28
C LEU A 67 1.67 10.46 18.75
N THR A 68 2.54 11.15 19.47
CA THR A 68 3.77 10.60 20.07
C THR A 68 3.68 10.65 21.60
N GLU A 69 4.66 10.10 22.30
CA GLU A 69 4.75 10.21 23.77
C GLU A 69 4.74 11.69 24.28
N SER A 70 5.26 12.62 23.46
CA SER A 70 5.28 14.05 23.76
C SER A 70 4.03 14.83 23.28
N GLY A 71 3.00 14.12 22.81
CA GLY A 71 1.78 14.70 22.26
C GLY A 71 1.72 14.69 20.74
N ILE A 72 0.79 15.47 20.18
CA ILE A 72 0.63 15.56 18.72
C ILE A 72 1.80 16.37 18.12
N ARG A 73 2.46 15.77 17.14
CA ARG A 73 3.56 16.40 16.39
C ARG A 73 3.31 16.37 14.90
N ARG A 74 3.84 17.38 14.22
CA ARG A 74 4.01 17.38 12.76
C ARG A 74 5.46 17.02 12.47
N ILE A 75 5.66 15.97 11.69
CA ILE A 75 6.94 15.33 11.42
C ILE A 75 7.19 15.44 9.92
N PRO A 76 8.22 16.20 9.48
CA PRO A 76 8.53 16.35 8.07
C PRO A 76 9.00 15.00 7.48
N ALA A 77 8.79 14.80 6.18
CA ALA A 77 9.10 13.54 5.50
C ALA A 77 10.54 13.07 5.70
N GLN A 78 11.49 14.00 5.83
CA GLN A 78 12.91 13.72 6.06
C GLN A 78 13.18 13.02 7.40
N GLU A 79 12.32 13.23 8.38
CA GLU A 79 12.40 12.61 9.72
C GLU A 79 11.59 11.31 9.79
N CYS A 80 10.83 10.95 8.75
CA CYS A 80 9.99 9.75 8.73
C CYS A 80 10.77 8.46 8.42
N ASP A 81 12.07 8.50 8.18
CA ASP A 81 12.93 7.33 7.89
C ASP A 81 12.30 6.31 6.93
N PHE A 82 11.77 6.80 5.81
CA PHE A 82 11.10 5.96 4.83
C PHE A 82 12.08 5.03 4.10
N GLY A 83 11.88 3.75 4.29
CA GLY A 83 12.59 2.67 3.61
C GLY A 83 11.65 1.65 2.97
N TYR A 84 12.20 0.57 2.42
CA TYR A 84 11.38 -0.50 1.84
C TYR A 84 10.51 -1.18 2.91
N ARG A 85 9.20 -0.96 2.85
CA ARG A 85 8.22 -1.45 3.84
C ARG A 85 8.59 -1.05 5.27
N HIS A 86 9.05 0.19 5.43
CA HIS A 86 9.53 0.75 6.69
C HIS A 86 9.26 2.25 6.77
N SER A 87 9.04 2.72 7.99
CA SER A 87 9.08 4.14 8.37
C SER A 87 9.49 4.26 9.85
N ALA A 88 9.79 5.48 10.30
CA ALA A 88 10.07 5.77 11.71
C ALA A 88 8.95 5.31 12.67
N PHE A 89 7.72 5.17 12.16
CA PHE A 89 6.55 4.73 12.94
C PHE A 89 6.50 3.21 13.14
N SER A 90 7.40 2.44 12.51
CA SER A 90 7.43 0.96 12.59
C SER A 90 7.79 0.43 13.96
N ASP A 91 8.29 1.26 14.87
CA ASP A 91 8.56 0.92 16.26
C ASP A 91 7.29 0.81 17.13
N GLY A 92 6.13 1.23 16.60
CA GLY A 92 4.83 1.16 17.28
C GLY A 92 4.61 2.16 18.41
N LYS A 93 5.52 3.13 18.61
CA LYS A 93 5.44 4.13 19.70
C LYS A 93 4.61 5.35 19.34
N SER A 94 4.21 5.49 18.09
CA SER A 94 3.45 6.62 17.59
C SER A 94 2.25 6.17 16.78
N VAL A 95 1.17 6.95 16.83
CA VAL A 95 -0.05 6.71 16.04
C VAL A 95 -0.16 7.79 14.97
N ILE A 96 -0.16 7.40 13.71
CA ILE A 96 -0.35 8.33 12.59
C ILE A 96 -1.81 8.79 12.58
N LEU A 97 -2.02 10.11 12.62
CA LEU A 97 -3.33 10.76 12.60
C LEU A 97 -3.71 11.24 11.21
N GLY A 98 -2.73 11.66 10.40
CA GLY A 98 -2.91 12.15 9.04
C GLY A 98 -1.60 12.49 8.37
N ALA A 99 -1.67 12.94 7.12
CA ALA A 99 -0.50 13.40 6.38
C ALA A 99 -0.86 14.51 5.38
N LYS A 100 0.13 15.36 5.08
CA LYS A 100 0.14 16.23 3.92
C LYS A 100 0.93 15.56 2.79
N LEU A 101 0.38 15.63 1.60
CA LEU A 101 0.90 15.03 0.40
C LEU A 101 1.11 16.12 -0.65
N HIS A 102 2.34 16.30 -1.10
CA HIS A 102 2.65 17.19 -2.19
C HIS A 102 2.67 16.44 -3.52
N LEU A 103 1.90 16.92 -4.48
CA LEU A 103 1.65 16.28 -5.77
C LEU A 103 2.00 17.24 -6.91
N SER A 104 2.04 16.74 -8.12
CA SER A 104 2.30 17.55 -9.33
C SER A 104 1.01 17.79 -10.10
N LYS A 105 0.85 18.96 -10.72
CA LYS A 105 -0.23 19.18 -11.70
C LYS A 105 -0.06 18.23 -12.88
N GLY A 106 -1.15 17.60 -13.28
CA GLY A 106 -1.16 16.61 -14.38
C GLY A 106 -2.41 16.72 -15.23
N SER A 107 -2.35 16.13 -16.41
CA SER A 107 -3.52 16.00 -17.29
C SER A 107 -4.44 14.91 -16.74
N SER A 108 -5.73 15.23 -16.59
CA SER A 108 -6.74 14.27 -16.12
C SER A 108 -6.77 13.00 -16.99
N SER A 109 -6.60 13.13 -18.31
CA SER A 109 -6.56 12.00 -19.23
C SER A 109 -5.34 11.10 -19.04
N GLU A 110 -4.16 11.68 -18.72
CA GLU A 110 -2.94 10.92 -18.47
C GLU A 110 -3.03 10.19 -17.12
N ILE A 111 -3.55 10.86 -16.09
CA ILE A 111 -3.79 10.27 -14.76
C ILE A 111 -4.76 9.09 -14.88
N ASP A 112 -5.87 9.26 -15.62
CA ASP A 112 -6.83 8.20 -15.86
C ASP A 112 -6.23 7.01 -16.61
N ALA A 113 -5.51 7.27 -17.67
CA ALA A 113 -4.82 6.23 -18.45
C ALA A 113 -3.85 5.45 -17.57
N LYS A 114 -3.06 6.15 -16.73
CA LYS A 114 -2.10 5.53 -15.81
C LYS A 114 -2.79 4.69 -14.73
N MET A 115 -3.84 5.20 -14.10
CA MET A 115 -4.63 4.46 -13.12
C MET A 115 -5.25 3.20 -13.74
N ALA A 116 -5.80 3.30 -14.96
CA ALA A 116 -6.36 2.16 -15.68
C ALA A 116 -5.29 1.11 -16.04
N GLU A 117 -4.12 1.54 -16.54
CA GLU A 117 -2.98 0.68 -16.82
C GLU A 117 -2.58 -0.12 -15.57
N LEU A 118 -2.33 0.58 -14.45
CA LEU A 118 -1.88 -0.05 -13.21
C LEU A 118 -2.93 -1.00 -12.63
N MET A 119 -4.21 -0.64 -12.73
CA MET A 119 -5.30 -1.53 -12.31
C MET A 119 -5.37 -2.79 -13.19
N ASN A 120 -5.20 -2.68 -14.49
CA ASN A 120 -5.19 -3.83 -15.40
C ASN A 120 -4.00 -4.75 -15.11
N ARG A 121 -2.80 -4.20 -14.90
CA ARG A 121 -1.63 -4.97 -14.47
C ARG A 121 -1.89 -5.72 -13.15
N ARG A 122 -2.57 -5.08 -12.20
CA ARG A 122 -2.93 -5.70 -10.92
C ARG A 122 -3.93 -6.84 -11.12
N LYS A 123 -4.99 -6.62 -11.89
CA LYS A 123 -5.99 -7.65 -12.20
C LYS A 123 -5.39 -8.87 -12.90
N SER A 124 -4.44 -8.66 -13.80
CA SER A 124 -3.79 -9.77 -14.53
C SER A 124 -2.85 -10.59 -13.65
N SER A 125 -2.19 -9.99 -12.64
CA SER A 125 -1.12 -10.63 -11.87
C SER A 125 -1.50 -11.03 -10.45
N GLN A 126 -2.57 -10.47 -9.87
CA GLN A 126 -2.95 -10.72 -8.48
C GLN A 126 -4.30 -11.44 -8.37
N PRO A 127 -4.50 -12.28 -7.34
CA PRO A 127 -5.72 -13.07 -7.12
C PRO A 127 -6.82 -12.22 -6.48
N LEU A 128 -7.29 -11.18 -7.18
CA LEU A 128 -8.26 -10.21 -6.64
C LEU A 128 -9.67 -10.81 -6.45
N GLU A 129 -9.92 -11.96 -7.03
CA GLU A 129 -11.13 -12.75 -6.90
C GLU A 129 -11.30 -13.44 -5.53
N TYR A 130 -10.21 -13.53 -4.75
CA TYR A 130 -10.21 -14.13 -3.42
C TYR A 130 -9.85 -13.10 -2.36
N PRO A 131 -10.45 -13.19 -1.14
CA PRO A 131 -9.98 -12.40 -0.01
C PRO A 131 -8.53 -12.74 0.33
N SER A 132 -7.70 -11.71 0.54
CA SER A 132 -6.31 -11.87 0.97
C SER A 132 -5.81 -10.60 1.65
N ALA A 133 -4.74 -10.70 2.42
CA ALA A 133 -4.05 -9.56 3.02
C ALA A 133 -2.95 -8.97 2.10
N GLY A 134 -2.94 -9.34 0.82
CA GLY A 134 -1.92 -8.93 -0.15
C GLY A 134 -0.71 -9.87 -0.15
N SER A 135 0.45 -9.33 -0.51
CA SER A 135 1.71 -10.09 -0.53
C SER A 135 2.17 -10.37 0.90
N THR A 136 2.32 -11.63 1.26
CA THR A 136 2.57 -12.07 2.65
C THR A 136 4.00 -11.79 3.11
N PHE A 137 4.98 -11.92 2.21
CA PHE A 137 6.39 -11.81 2.56
C PHE A 137 7.03 -10.55 1.99
N LYS A 138 7.92 -9.92 2.76
CA LYS A 138 8.82 -8.89 2.25
C LYS A 138 9.75 -9.49 1.20
N ARG A 139 10.15 -8.67 0.22
CA ARG A 139 11.12 -9.08 -0.80
C ARG A 139 12.50 -9.27 -0.15
N PRO A 140 13.15 -10.44 -0.28
CA PRO A 140 14.54 -10.60 0.09
C PRO A 140 15.46 -9.79 -0.84
N THR A 141 16.62 -9.39 -0.36
CA THR A 141 17.60 -8.68 -1.17
C THR A 141 18.01 -9.51 -2.39
N GLY A 142 17.87 -8.94 -3.58
CA GLY A 142 18.22 -9.58 -4.85
C GLY A 142 17.20 -10.59 -5.39
N TYR A 143 16.10 -10.88 -4.67
CA TYR A 143 15.12 -11.90 -5.06
C TYR A 143 13.69 -11.40 -4.93
N PHE A 144 12.74 -12.15 -5.50
CA PHE A 144 11.31 -11.95 -5.34
C PHE A 144 10.72 -13.12 -4.54
N ALA A 145 10.11 -12.85 -3.39
CA ALA A 145 9.53 -13.89 -2.54
C ALA A 145 8.55 -14.80 -3.29
N GLY A 146 7.66 -14.23 -4.11
CA GLY A 146 6.73 -15.01 -4.92
C GLY A 146 7.42 -15.95 -5.91
N THR A 147 8.54 -15.55 -6.52
CA THR A 147 9.32 -16.40 -7.42
C THR A 147 9.95 -17.56 -6.66
N LEU A 148 10.59 -17.28 -5.52
CA LEU A 148 11.19 -18.34 -4.68
C LEU A 148 10.13 -19.37 -4.23
N ILE A 149 8.96 -18.93 -3.78
CA ILE A 149 7.85 -19.82 -3.38
C ILE A 149 7.34 -20.62 -4.58
N GLN A 150 7.26 -20.03 -5.76
CA GLN A 150 6.88 -20.74 -6.98
C GLN A 150 7.90 -21.81 -7.39
N GLU A 151 9.21 -21.48 -7.33
CA GLU A 151 10.30 -22.40 -7.68
C GLU A 151 10.38 -23.61 -6.74
N THR A 152 9.92 -23.48 -5.49
CA THR A 152 9.79 -24.62 -4.55
C THR A 152 8.54 -25.46 -4.77
N GLY A 153 7.70 -25.13 -5.76
CA GLY A 153 6.50 -25.91 -6.10
C GLY A 153 5.33 -25.74 -5.12
N LEU A 154 5.31 -24.66 -4.33
CA LEU A 154 4.32 -24.44 -3.26
C LEU A 154 3.01 -23.78 -3.72
N LYS A 155 2.86 -23.42 -5.00
CA LYS A 155 1.57 -22.94 -5.52
C LYS A 155 0.47 -23.99 -5.28
N GLY A 156 -0.69 -23.53 -4.83
CA GLY A 156 -1.84 -24.41 -4.52
C GLY A 156 -1.72 -25.14 -3.18
N LEU A 157 -0.59 -25.07 -2.47
CA LEU A 157 -0.49 -25.67 -1.14
C LEU A 157 -1.57 -25.09 -0.25
N THR A 158 -2.35 -25.97 0.39
CA THR A 158 -3.56 -25.61 1.13
C THR A 158 -3.50 -26.15 2.55
N VAL A 159 -3.88 -25.33 3.51
CA VAL A 159 -4.10 -25.69 4.92
C VAL A 159 -5.45 -25.14 5.35
N GLY A 160 -6.40 -26.00 5.67
CA GLY A 160 -7.77 -25.59 5.97
C GLY A 160 -8.37 -24.76 4.84
N GLY A 161 -8.80 -23.54 5.13
CA GLY A 161 -9.31 -22.58 4.14
C GLY A 161 -8.27 -21.64 3.54
N ALA A 162 -6.98 -21.74 3.92
CA ALA A 162 -5.90 -20.90 3.40
C ALA A 162 -5.13 -21.63 2.29
N GLN A 163 -4.75 -20.92 1.22
CA GLN A 163 -4.01 -21.47 0.08
C GLN A 163 -2.96 -20.51 -0.44
N VAL A 164 -1.78 -21.03 -0.82
CA VAL A 164 -0.82 -20.29 -1.66
C VAL A 164 -1.43 -20.11 -3.04
N SER A 165 -1.63 -18.87 -3.47
CA SER A 165 -2.33 -18.58 -4.71
C SER A 165 -1.62 -19.18 -5.93
N GLU A 166 -2.37 -19.86 -6.77
CA GLU A 166 -1.92 -20.36 -8.07
C GLU A 166 -1.52 -19.22 -9.02
N LYS A 167 -2.20 -18.07 -8.91
CA LYS A 167 -1.96 -16.92 -9.77
C LYS A 167 -0.70 -16.13 -9.37
N HIS A 168 -0.46 -15.99 -8.06
CA HIS A 168 0.68 -15.25 -7.52
C HIS A 168 1.16 -15.86 -6.20
N ALA A 169 2.24 -16.62 -6.23
CA ALA A 169 2.71 -17.41 -5.08
C ALA A 169 3.11 -16.57 -3.83
N GLY A 170 3.30 -15.27 -3.96
CA GLY A 170 3.51 -14.37 -2.81
C GLY A 170 2.24 -14.05 -2.03
N PHE A 171 1.06 -14.49 -2.50
CA PHE A 171 -0.24 -14.26 -1.86
C PHE A 171 -0.75 -15.55 -1.19
N ILE A 172 -1.22 -15.41 0.05
CA ILE A 172 -2.06 -16.40 0.69
C ILE A 172 -3.51 -15.92 0.56
N ILE A 173 -4.34 -16.75 -0.06
CA ILE A 173 -5.75 -16.47 -0.31
C ILE A 173 -6.65 -17.27 0.62
N ASN A 174 -7.82 -16.72 0.93
CA ASN A 174 -8.88 -17.44 1.63
C ASN A 174 -9.83 -18.04 0.59
N ILE A 175 -9.75 -19.36 0.43
CA ILE A 175 -10.63 -20.11 -0.50
C ILE A 175 -11.98 -20.52 0.14
N GLY A 176 -12.18 -20.17 1.41
CA GLY A 176 -13.40 -20.39 2.17
C GLY A 176 -13.11 -20.81 3.61
N GLY A 177 -13.61 -20.00 4.58
CA GLY A 177 -13.52 -20.32 6.01
C GLY A 177 -12.10 -20.40 6.59
N ALA A 178 -11.10 -19.75 5.97
CA ALA A 178 -9.74 -19.73 6.50
C ALA A 178 -9.69 -19.13 7.90
N THR A 179 -9.04 -19.81 8.82
CA THR A 179 -8.75 -19.33 10.16
C THR A 179 -7.36 -18.68 10.21
N CYS A 180 -7.10 -17.86 11.24
CA CYS A 180 -5.74 -17.34 11.50
C CYS A 180 -4.72 -18.50 11.63
N ARG A 181 -5.11 -19.61 12.27
CA ARG A 181 -4.25 -20.80 12.41
C ARG A 181 -3.88 -21.39 11.05
N ASP A 182 -4.82 -21.49 10.12
CA ASP A 182 -4.55 -22.03 8.77
C ASP A 182 -3.49 -21.18 8.06
N VAL A 183 -3.66 -19.85 8.10
CA VAL A 183 -2.69 -18.91 7.51
C VAL A 183 -1.31 -19.02 8.18
N CYS A 184 -1.26 -19.03 9.52
CA CYS A 184 0.01 -19.16 10.26
C CYS A 184 0.70 -20.51 10.02
N THR A 185 -0.07 -21.59 9.78
CA THR A 185 0.49 -22.92 9.49
C THR A 185 1.03 -22.99 8.08
N LEU A 186 0.47 -22.20 7.15
CA LEU A 186 0.89 -22.13 5.76
C LEU A 186 2.16 -21.29 5.56
N ILE A 187 2.39 -20.28 6.47
CA ILE A 187 3.59 -19.42 6.50
C ILE A 187 4.79 -20.15 7.12
#